data_1705358e0ae56da48e4697d386b0329d
#
_entry.id   1705358e0ae56da48e4697d386b0329d
#
_cell.length_a   1.000
_cell.length_b   1.000
_cell.length_c   1.000
_cell.angle_alpha   90.00
_cell.angle_beta   90.00
_cell.angle_gamma   90.00
#
_symmetry.space_group_name_H-M   'P 1'
#
loop_
_entity.id
_entity.type
_entity.pdbx_description
1 polymer ?
#
loop_
_entity_poly.entity_id
_entity_poly.type
_entity_poly.pdbx_seq_one_letter_code
_entity_poly.pdbx_strand_id
1 'polypeptide(L)'
;MTPQRWQQVQAVFHAALEQPPSARDAYIAAVAAKDDELAREVRSLLATHGSSPDFLEKPAYEMAASLILDEPSLTGRQIANYQVLEEIGRGGMGIVYAARDVNLDRMVALKALPHEYTSDLTRRARLRREGKAAAKLSHPAIATVFDLAEVEGQLYLISELVRGENLREELARGPLEPARLVDTLSDIASGLAAAHEAGVVHRDLKPENIIRCADGRVKILDFGLARMPTAQANTTAQLTEVSTSPGTPGYMSPEQLRGQEIDARTDIFAFGIVGWELATGRHPLGVDNVELLANLAELMEGRGAATFTQPLSVPGLSLILRRCLRVNPTERYSSGSALLQDLRTLRLDRGSAGATIQQSSSALWWWQFHQITVAIINGLTPVAAWFVRRWAGSRYGALAFFVILALATVSVTLRLNLLFISRINPTTLPRHRSQLYSYIAAAEALLAMVLLASAALVAGPYDGMAAVLVTLAVATIASLGIIEPATTSAAGLSDRQN
;
A
#
# COMPACT_ATOMS: atom_id res chain seq x y z
N MET A 1 -8.73 45.76 -6.13
CA MET A 1 -8.40 45.28 -7.49
C MET A 1 -9.56 44.44 -8.01
N THR A 2 -10.10 44.68 -9.22
CA THR A 2 -11.19 43.87 -9.79
C THR A 2 -10.59 42.61 -10.46
N PRO A 3 -11.36 41.49 -10.59
CA PRO A 3 -10.84 40.28 -11.26
C PRO A 3 -10.39 40.53 -12.70
N GLN A 4 -11.06 41.42 -13.44
CA GLN A 4 -10.65 41.79 -14.79
C GLN A 4 -9.34 42.57 -14.81
N ARG A 5 -9.13 43.44 -13.80
CA ARG A 5 -7.88 44.18 -13.65
C ARG A 5 -6.73 43.26 -13.35
N TRP A 6 -6.95 42.29 -12.48
CA TRP A 6 -5.93 41.28 -12.15
C TRP A 6 -5.52 40.44 -13.37
N GLN A 7 -6.46 40.00 -14.20
CA GLN A 7 -6.14 39.28 -15.44
C GLN A 7 -5.28 40.12 -16.41
N GLN A 8 -5.55 41.43 -16.51
CA GLN A 8 -4.72 42.34 -17.34
C GLN A 8 -3.29 42.45 -16.77
N VAL A 9 -3.15 42.62 -15.47
CA VAL A 9 -1.82 42.69 -14.80
C VAL A 9 -1.05 41.39 -15.01
N GLN A 10 -1.69 40.24 -14.85
CA GLN A 10 -1.08 38.92 -15.07
C GLN A 10 -0.63 38.73 -16.52
N ALA A 11 -1.46 39.05 -17.48
CA ALA A 11 -1.12 38.91 -18.90
C ALA A 11 0.12 39.75 -19.29
N VAL A 12 0.17 41.02 -18.85
CA VAL A 12 1.29 41.91 -19.13
C VAL A 12 2.53 41.49 -18.37
N PHE A 13 2.43 40.99 -17.14
CA PHE A 13 3.52 40.50 -16.33
C PHE A 13 4.20 39.27 -16.97
N HIS A 14 3.43 38.26 -17.37
CA HIS A 14 3.99 37.07 -18.04
C HIS A 14 4.65 37.40 -19.38
N ALA A 15 4.00 38.24 -20.19
CA ALA A 15 4.57 38.68 -21.44
C ALA A 15 5.86 39.52 -21.26
N ALA A 16 5.94 40.28 -20.16
CA ALA A 16 7.16 41.01 -19.79
C ALA A 16 8.30 40.08 -19.33
N LEU A 17 7.98 38.95 -18.65
CA LEU A 17 8.99 37.95 -18.27
C LEU A 17 9.65 37.24 -19.47
N GLU A 18 8.91 37.08 -20.57
CA GLU A 18 9.43 36.53 -21.83
C GLU A 18 10.42 37.45 -22.53
N GLN A 19 10.43 38.75 -22.17
CA GLN A 19 11.39 39.72 -22.74
C GLN A 19 12.73 39.63 -21.98
N PRO A 20 13.87 39.91 -22.71
CA PRO A 20 15.17 40.08 -22.06
C PRO A 20 15.11 41.16 -20.96
N PRO A 21 15.82 41.01 -19.82
CA PRO A 21 15.76 41.95 -18.69
C PRO A 21 15.90 43.41 -19.06
N SER A 22 16.75 43.73 -20.07
CA SER A 22 16.98 45.10 -20.58
C SER A 22 15.82 45.68 -21.40
N ALA A 23 14.91 44.84 -21.92
CA ALA A 23 13.77 45.24 -22.74
C ALA A 23 12.44 45.28 -21.98
N ARG A 24 12.39 44.79 -20.76
CA ARG A 24 11.15 44.64 -19.95
C ARG A 24 10.47 45.98 -19.68
N ASP A 25 11.23 46.97 -19.26
CA ASP A 25 10.67 48.30 -18.98
C ASP A 25 10.12 49.01 -20.22
N ALA A 26 10.80 48.87 -21.36
CA ALA A 26 10.32 49.40 -22.64
C ALA A 26 9.04 48.71 -23.11
N TYR A 27 8.97 47.40 -22.93
CA TYR A 27 7.76 46.60 -23.23
C TYR A 27 6.56 47.02 -22.37
N ILE A 28 6.75 47.17 -21.05
CA ILE A 28 5.68 47.59 -20.12
C ILE A 28 5.20 49.00 -20.49
N ALA A 29 6.13 49.91 -20.80
CA ALA A 29 5.77 51.25 -21.20
C ALA A 29 4.96 51.29 -22.52
N ALA A 30 5.27 50.42 -23.47
CA ALA A 30 4.54 50.30 -24.73
C ALA A 30 3.13 49.70 -24.57
N VAL A 31 3.00 48.63 -23.78
CA VAL A 31 1.70 47.94 -23.59
C VAL A 31 0.76 48.71 -22.65
N ALA A 32 1.31 49.37 -21.64
CA ALA A 32 0.56 50.16 -20.68
C ALA A 32 0.51 51.67 -21.03
N ALA A 33 0.76 52.06 -22.28
CA ALA A 33 0.90 53.44 -22.74
C ALA A 33 -0.24 54.42 -22.38
N LYS A 34 -1.39 53.92 -21.93
CA LYS A 34 -2.57 54.72 -21.48
C LYS A 34 -3.00 54.38 -20.06
N ASP A 35 -2.26 53.55 -19.34
CA ASP A 35 -2.63 53.02 -18.02
C ASP A 35 -1.39 52.98 -17.10
N ASP A 36 -1.06 54.13 -16.54
CA ASP A 36 0.08 54.30 -15.63
C ASP A 36 -0.04 53.47 -14.34
N GLU A 37 -1.27 53.09 -13.98
CA GLU A 37 -1.52 52.25 -12.82
C GLU A 37 -1.17 50.78 -13.11
N LEU A 38 -1.52 50.27 -14.31
CA LEU A 38 -1.10 48.98 -14.81
C LEU A 38 0.42 48.85 -14.87
N ALA A 39 1.08 49.88 -15.43
CA ALA A 39 2.52 49.90 -15.51
C ALA A 39 3.20 49.85 -14.14
N ARG A 40 2.65 50.55 -13.15
CA ARG A 40 3.14 50.53 -11.76
C ARG A 40 2.95 49.18 -11.09
N GLU A 41 1.79 48.59 -11.26
CA GLU A 41 1.49 47.28 -10.69
C GLU A 41 2.38 46.17 -11.25
N VAL A 42 2.58 46.15 -12.58
CA VAL A 42 3.47 45.17 -13.25
C VAL A 42 4.94 45.36 -12.86
N ARG A 43 5.41 46.63 -12.78
CA ARG A 43 6.80 46.91 -12.33
C ARG A 43 7.03 46.49 -10.87
N SER A 44 6.03 46.71 -10.00
CA SER A 44 6.11 46.29 -8.62
C SER A 44 6.25 44.77 -8.51
N LEU A 45 5.48 44.02 -9.30
CA LEU A 45 5.56 42.54 -9.35
C LEU A 45 6.92 42.08 -9.91
N LEU A 46 7.44 42.71 -10.95
CA LEU A 46 8.77 42.39 -11.53
C LEU A 46 9.92 42.70 -10.58
N ALA A 47 9.85 43.80 -9.83
CA ALA A 47 10.86 44.15 -8.83
C ALA A 47 10.89 43.12 -7.69
N THR A 48 9.72 42.64 -7.26
CA THR A 48 9.59 41.58 -6.25
C THR A 48 10.10 40.24 -6.79
N HIS A 49 9.82 39.91 -8.04
CA HIS A 49 10.30 38.69 -8.71
C HIS A 49 11.82 38.69 -8.87
N GLY A 50 12.45 39.84 -9.16
CA GLY A 50 13.92 39.98 -9.30
C GLY A 50 14.68 39.85 -7.96
N SER A 51 14.04 40.09 -6.83
CA SER A 51 14.64 40.00 -5.49
C SER A 51 14.50 38.61 -4.83
N SER A 52 13.68 37.71 -5.39
CA SER A 52 13.48 36.33 -4.87
C SER A 52 13.07 35.41 -6.03
N PRO A 53 14.03 34.67 -6.63
CA PRO A 53 13.73 33.73 -7.72
C PRO A 53 12.71 32.66 -7.35
N ASP A 54 12.65 32.26 -6.08
CA ASP A 54 11.72 31.26 -5.52
C ASP A 54 10.28 31.80 -5.29
N PHE A 55 10.03 33.08 -5.58
CA PHE A 55 8.75 33.73 -5.26
C PHE A 55 7.55 33.17 -6.04
N LEU A 56 7.78 32.63 -7.25
CA LEU A 56 6.71 32.02 -8.07
C LEU A 56 6.68 30.48 -7.97
N GLU A 57 7.70 29.86 -7.39
CA GLU A 57 7.72 28.42 -7.14
C GLU A 57 6.98 28.05 -5.82
N LYS A 58 6.86 28.99 -4.90
CA LYS A 58 6.03 28.80 -3.70
C LYS A 58 4.59 29.21 -3.99
N PRO A 59 3.61 28.34 -3.76
CA PRO A 59 2.20 28.69 -3.91
C PRO A 59 1.85 29.96 -3.13
N ALA A 60 1.05 30.85 -3.70
CA ALA A 60 0.66 32.13 -3.08
C ALA A 60 0.06 31.96 -1.67
N TYR A 61 -0.46 30.78 -1.34
CA TYR A 61 -0.97 30.43 -0.01
C TYR A 61 0.14 30.26 1.04
N GLU A 62 1.33 29.75 0.67
CA GLU A 62 2.45 29.66 1.62
C GLU A 62 2.97 31.06 2.00
N MET A 63 2.92 31.99 1.06
CA MET A 63 3.27 33.38 1.32
C MET A 63 2.18 34.11 2.09
N ALA A 64 0.91 33.92 1.75
CA ALA A 64 -0.18 34.46 2.54
C ALA A 64 -0.19 33.86 3.95
N ALA A 65 0.09 32.56 4.09
CA ALA A 65 0.25 31.91 5.39
C ALA A 65 1.45 32.48 6.18
N SER A 66 2.57 32.77 5.54
CA SER A 66 3.74 33.38 6.21
C SER A 66 3.50 34.83 6.63
N LEU A 67 2.66 35.56 5.90
CA LEU A 67 2.28 36.96 6.24
C LEU A 67 1.17 37.05 7.30
N ILE A 68 0.33 36.02 7.40
CA ILE A 68 -0.77 35.93 8.41
C ILE A 68 -0.26 35.30 9.71
N LEU A 69 0.85 34.53 9.66
CA LEU A 69 1.38 33.77 10.81
C LEU A 69 2.62 34.41 11.44
N ASP A 70 2.72 35.73 11.48
CA ASP A 70 3.68 36.44 12.33
C ASP A 70 3.21 36.42 13.81
N GLU A 71 2.61 35.30 14.26
CA GLU A 71 2.36 35.06 15.68
C GLU A 71 3.71 34.75 16.36
N PRO A 72 4.04 35.47 17.44
CA PRO A 72 5.27 35.24 18.16
C PRO A 72 5.35 33.78 18.63
N SER A 73 6.48 33.13 18.38
CA SER A 73 6.71 31.75 18.83
C SER A 73 6.39 31.59 20.31
N LEU A 74 5.65 30.55 20.62
CA LEU A 74 5.33 30.20 22.01
C LEU A 74 6.47 29.45 22.72
N THR A 75 7.56 29.14 22.03
CA THR A 75 8.70 28.39 22.56
C THR A 75 9.25 29.07 23.82
N GLY A 76 9.43 28.29 24.90
CA GLY A 76 9.87 28.75 26.21
C GLY A 76 8.77 29.34 27.08
N ARG A 77 7.54 29.53 26.54
CA ARG A 77 6.40 30.04 27.35
C ARG A 77 5.70 28.91 28.11
N GLN A 78 5.02 29.27 29.17
CA GLN A 78 4.11 28.38 29.88
C GLN A 78 2.67 28.73 29.52
N ILE A 79 1.93 27.74 29.03
CA ILE A 79 0.52 27.83 28.68
C ILE A 79 -0.26 26.94 29.64
N ALA A 80 -0.99 27.51 30.56
CA ALA A 80 -1.60 26.77 31.68
C ALA A 80 -0.56 25.88 32.40
N ASN A 81 -0.73 24.57 32.39
CA ASN A 81 0.17 23.59 33.01
C ASN A 81 1.21 23.03 32.00
N TYR A 82 1.32 23.60 30.80
CA TYR A 82 2.15 23.07 29.72
C TYR A 82 3.33 24.02 29.45
N GLN A 83 4.55 23.54 29.64
CA GLN A 83 5.76 24.25 29.25
C GLN A 83 6.04 23.94 27.75
N VAL A 84 5.95 24.95 26.91
CA VAL A 84 6.23 24.83 25.46
C VAL A 84 7.73 24.73 25.24
N LEU A 85 8.19 23.70 24.55
CA LEU A 85 9.60 23.40 24.33
C LEU A 85 10.09 23.82 22.96
N GLU A 86 9.47 23.26 21.92
CA GLU A 86 9.88 23.49 20.53
C GLU A 86 8.67 23.40 19.57
N GLU A 87 8.75 24.08 18.45
CA GLU A 87 7.80 23.96 17.34
C GLU A 87 8.11 22.66 16.57
N ILE A 88 7.10 21.80 16.39
CA ILE A 88 7.21 20.53 15.69
C ILE A 88 6.43 20.50 14.38
N GLY A 89 5.58 21.49 14.13
CA GLY A 89 4.83 21.60 12.90
C GLY A 89 4.08 22.92 12.78
N ARG A 90 3.98 23.42 11.54
CA ARG A 90 3.23 24.64 11.22
C ARG A 90 2.38 24.40 10.00
N GLY A 91 1.12 24.78 10.05
CA GLY A 91 0.20 24.64 8.94
C GLY A 91 -1.00 25.56 9.06
N GLY A 92 -1.88 25.56 8.09
CA GLY A 92 -3.01 26.46 8.05
C GLY A 92 -4.08 26.25 9.15
N MET A 93 -3.94 25.19 9.94
CA MET A 93 -4.79 24.90 11.11
C MET A 93 -4.11 25.26 12.42
N GLY A 94 -3.01 26.03 12.39
CA GLY A 94 -2.25 26.47 13.54
C GLY A 94 -0.86 25.90 13.63
N ILE A 95 -0.21 26.20 14.75
CA ILE A 95 1.16 25.78 15.05
C ILE A 95 1.10 24.69 16.11
N VAL A 96 1.86 23.62 15.89
CA VAL A 96 1.97 22.49 16.82
C VAL A 96 3.34 22.55 17.50
N TYR A 97 3.33 22.45 18.82
CA TYR A 97 4.52 22.47 19.65
C TYR A 97 4.65 21.16 20.44
N ALA A 98 5.87 20.70 20.64
CA ALA A 98 6.16 19.77 21.71
C ALA A 98 6.16 20.54 23.04
N ALA A 99 5.42 20.05 24.03
CA ALA A 99 5.33 20.66 25.34
C ALA A 99 5.44 19.58 26.43
N ARG A 100 5.77 20.03 27.67
CA ARG A 100 5.80 19.19 28.87
C ARG A 100 4.64 19.57 29.78
N ASP A 101 3.79 18.63 30.10
CA ASP A 101 2.79 18.74 31.15
C ASP A 101 3.53 18.70 32.51
N VAL A 102 3.64 19.85 33.17
CA VAL A 102 4.42 19.96 34.40
C VAL A 102 3.76 19.26 35.60
N ASN A 103 2.45 19.03 35.56
CA ASN A 103 1.69 18.35 36.62
C ASN A 103 1.85 16.82 36.53
N LEU A 104 1.85 16.27 35.34
CA LEU A 104 1.89 14.82 35.10
C LEU A 104 3.27 14.33 34.60
N ASP A 105 4.23 15.25 34.46
CA ASP A 105 5.60 14.99 34.01
C ASP A 105 5.67 14.15 32.72
N ARG A 106 4.88 14.51 31.70
CA ARG A 106 4.83 13.84 30.43
C ARG A 106 4.96 14.80 29.26
N MET A 107 5.43 14.28 28.12
CA MET A 107 5.47 15.02 26.87
C MET A 107 4.10 14.97 26.17
N VAL A 108 3.68 16.11 25.63
CA VAL A 108 2.42 16.29 24.92
C VAL A 108 2.63 17.10 23.65
N ALA A 109 1.72 16.97 22.68
CA ALA A 109 1.58 17.89 21.57
C ALA A 109 0.61 18.99 21.96
N LEU A 110 1.00 20.26 21.79
CA LEU A 110 0.19 21.44 22.05
C LEU A 110 -0.04 22.16 20.73
N LYS A 111 -1.29 22.17 20.24
CA LYS A 111 -1.68 22.85 19.01
C LYS A 111 -2.38 24.16 19.34
N ALA A 112 -1.76 25.28 18.95
CA ALA A 112 -2.39 26.60 19.03
C ALA A 112 -3.39 26.74 17.88
N LEU A 113 -4.68 26.91 18.20
CA LEU A 113 -5.73 27.07 17.20
C LEU A 113 -5.76 28.52 16.72
N PRO A 114 -5.94 28.80 15.40
CA PRO A 114 -5.97 30.17 14.89
C PRO A 114 -7.04 31.04 15.56
N HIS A 115 -6.75 32.31 15.77
CA HIS A 115 -7.63 33.25 16.44
C HIS A 115 -8.99 33.38 15.76
N GLU A 116 -9.05 33.23 14.45
CA GLU A 116 -10.28 33.25 13.64
C GLU A 116 -11.28 32.16 14.05
N TYR A 117 -10.80 31.02 14.53
CA TYR A 117 -11.67 29.95 15.05
C TYR A 117 -12.12 30.18 16.50
N THR A 118 -11.50 31.12 17.21
CA THR A 118 -11.75 31.36 18.62
C THR A 118 -12.49 32.67 18.89
N SER A 119 -12.58 33.58 17.91
CA SER A 119 -13.25 34.88 18.00
C SER A 119 -14.78 34.78 18.06
N ASP A 120 -15.41 33.78 17.43
CA ASP A 120 -16.86 33.59 17.41
C ASP A 120 -17.30 32.64 18.54
N LEU A 121 -18.20 33.11 19.41
CA LEU A 121 -18.74 32.33 20.53
C LEU A 121 -19.41 31.02 20.10
N THR A 122 -20.10 31.02 18.96
CA THR A 122 -20.79 29.85 18.44
C THR A 122 -19.77 28.80 17.97
N ARG A 123 -18.73 29.25 17.26
CA ARG A 123 -17.62 28.37 16.83
C ARG A 123 -16.86 27.82 18.03
N ARG A 124 -16.58 28.63 19.05
CA ARG A 124 -15.92 28.16 20.30
C ARG A 124 -16.75 27.10 21.02
N ALA A 125 -18.05 27.31 21.17
CA ALA A 125 -18.94 26.34 21.81
C ALA A 125 -18.96 24.99 21.07
N ARG A 126 -18.94 25.04 19.72
CA ARG A 126 -18.88 23.84 18.88
C ARG A 126 -17.52 23.14 19.02
N LEU A 127 -16.38 23.88 18.95
CA LEU A 127 -15.02 23.34 19.17
C LEU A 127 -14.91 22.63 20.51
N ARG A 128 -15.44 23.23 21.57
CA ARG A 128 -15.46 22.60 22.89
C ARG A 128 -16.29 21.31 22.91
N ARG A 129 -17.41 21.27 22.17
CA ARG A 129 -18.23 20.06 22.08
C ARG A 129 -17.52 18.96 21.30
N GLU A 130 -16.92 19.29 20.16
CA GLU A 130 -16.15 18.35 19.35
C GLU A 130 -14.89 17.89 20.07
N GLY A 131 -14.15 18.79 20.74
CA GLY A 131 -13.01 18.42 21.60
C GLY A 131 -13.37 17.48 22.72
N LYS A 132 -14.51 17.70 23.41
CA LYS A 132 -15.03 16.77 24.42
C LYS A 132 -15.42 15.41 23.85
N ALA A 133 -15.90 15.36 22.61
CA ALA A 133 -16.20 14.09 21.94
C ALA A 133 -14.90 13.37 21.54
N ALA A 134 -13.93 14.08 20.98
CA ALA A 134 -12.61 13.53 20.64
C ALA A 134 -11.84 13.03 21.88
N ALA A 135 -11.94 13.72 23.03
CA ALA A 135 -11.30 13.29 24.27
C ALA A 135 -11.87 11.98 24.85
N LYS A 136 -13.03 11.53 24.40
CA LYS A 136 -13.58 10.21 24.78
C LYS A 136 -13.01 9.06 23.94
N LEU A 137 -12.34 9.38 22.82
CA LEU A 137 -11.75 8.36 21.96
C LEU A 137 -10.48 7.82 22.62
N SER A 138 -10.48 6.52 22.86
CA SER A 138 -9.31 5.76 23.32
C SER A 138 -9.14 4.54 22.41
N HIS A 139 -8.21 4.62 21.46
CA HIS A 139 -7.96 3.55 20.50
C HIS A 139 -6.49 3.54 20.07
N PRO A 140 -5.84 2.38 19.88
CA PRO A 140 -4.42 2.29 19.53
C PRO A 140 -4.04 3.05 18.25
N ALA A 141 -4.94 3.13 17.27
CA ALA A 141 -4.72 3.83 16.00
C ALA A 141 -5.18 5.30 16.02
N ILE A 142 -5.47 5.88 17.17
CA ILE A 142 -5.87 7.29 17.33
C ILE A 142 -4.96 7.97 18.36
N ALA A 143 -4.47 9.16 18.04
CA ALA A 143 -3.78 9.99 19.03
C ALA A 143 -4.78 10.50 20.07
N THR A 144 -4.51 10.25 21.34
CA THR A 144 -5.41 10.59 22.44
C THR A 144 -5.44 12.10 22.65
N VAL A 145 -6.62 12.71 22.69
CA VAL A 145 -6.80 14.09 23.12
C VAL A 145 -6.89 14.12 24.63
N PHE A 146 -6.03 14.92 25.27
CA PHE A 146 -5.95 15.01 26.74
C PHE A 146 -6.74 16.18 27.29
N ASP A 147 -6.69 17.35 26.60
CA ASP A 147 -7.29 18.58 27.10
C ASP A 147 -7.58 19.57 25.96
N LEU A 148 -8.45 20.54 26.24
CA LEU A 148 -8.67 21.74 25.43
C LEU A 148 -8.57 22.94 26.36
N ALA A 149 -7.36 23.47 26.52
CA ALA A 149 -7.06 24.59 27.38
C ALA A 149 -7.44 25.93 26.73
N GLU A 150 -7.83 26.90 27.56
CA GLU A 150 -8.04 28.26 27.13
C GLU A 150 -7.22 29.20 28.00
N VAL A 151 -6.38 30.00 27.37
CA VAL A 151 -5.53 30.99 28.04
C VAL A 151 -5.63 32.30 27.26
N GLU A 152 -5.97 33.39 27.96
CA GLU A 152 -6.09 34.74 27.36
C GLU A 152 -7.03 34.80 26.14
N GLY A 153 -8.08 33.97 26.11
CA GLY A 153 -9.04 33.89 24.99
C GLY A 153 -8.60 33.02 23.84
N GLN A 154 -7.39 32.51 23.84
CA GLN A 154 -6.82 31.59 22.84
C GLN A 154 -7.07 30.13 23.26
N LEU A 155 -7.47 29.29 22.32
CA LEU A 155 -7.68 27.86 22.53
C LEU A 155 -6.45 27.06 22.11
N TYR A 156 -6.10 26.11 22.94
CA TYR A 156 -4.99 25.16 22.74
C TYR A 156 -5.51 23.73 22.86
N LEU A 157 -5.27 22.92 21.85
CA LEU A 157 -5.56 21.49 21.89
C LEU A 157 -4.33 20.76 22.41
N ILE A 158 -4.50 19.98 23.46
CA ILE A 158 -3.44 19.16 24.04
C ILE A 158 -3.72 17.68 23.72
N SER A 159 -2.77 17.03 23.11
CA SER A 159 -2.90 15.63 22.70
C SER A 159 -1.62 14.83 22.95
N GLU A 160 -1.69 13.55 22.69
CA GLU A 160 -0.56 12.64 22.69
C GLU A 160 0.50 13.13 21.69
N LEU A 161 1.74 13.28 22.14
CA LEU A 161 2.88 13.50 21.26
C LEU A 161 3.27 12.17 20.61
N VAL A 162 2.75 11.92 19.41
CA VAL A 162 3.08 10.72 18.64
C VAL A 162 4.44 10.90 17.98
N ARG A 163 5.38 10.02 18.30
CA ARG A 163 6.72 10.02 17.71
C ARG A 163 6.75 9.05 16.53
N GLY A 164 7.28 9.50 15.40
CA GLY A 164 7.38 8.71 14.18
C GLY A 164 7.46 9.57 12.95
N GLU A 165 7.26 8.96 11.82
CA GLU A 165 7.25 9.58 10.51
C GLU A 165 5.82 9.63 9.97
N ASN A 166 5.39 10.73 9.38
CA ASN A 166 4.07 10.79 8.76
C ASN A 166 4.05 10.02 7.42
N LEU A 167 2.86 9.59 7.01
CA LEU A 167 2.74 8.79 5.79
C LEU A 167 3.07 9.59 4.51
N ARG A 168 3.05 10.93 4.52
CA ARG A 168 3.48 11.77 3.41
C ARG A 168 5.00 11.65 3.20
N GLU A 169 5.77 11.71 4.28
CA GLU A 169 7.23 11.52 4.25
C GLU A 169 7.57 10.09 3.80
N GLU A 170 6.82 9.09 4.27
CA GLU A 170 6.99 7.71 3.82
C GLU A 170 6.71 7.55 2.32
N LEU A 171 5.64 8.17 1.80
CA LEU A 171 5.28 8.18 0.37
C LEU A 171 6.33 8.85 -0.53
N ALA A 172 7.10 9.80 -0.02
CA ALA A 172 8.20 10.40 -0.78
C ALA A 172 9.26 9.37 -1.20
N ARG A 173 9.33 8.22 -0.54
CA ARG A 173 10.21 7.08 -0.88
C ARG A 173 9.57 6.09 -1.85
N GLY A 174 8.31 6.27 -2.20
CA GLY A 174 7.54 5.42 -3.11
C GLY A 174 6.34 4.72 -2.46
N PRO A 175 5.63 3.87 -3.21
CA PRO A 175 4.46 3.15 -2.73
C PRO A 175 4.82 2.14 -1.64
N LEU A 176 3.86 1.83 -0.77
CA LEU A 176 4.06 0.85 0.28
C LEU A 176 4.09 -0.59 -0.27
N GLU A 177 4.94 -1.41 0.34
CA GLU A 177 4.96 -2.86 0.11
C GLU A 177 3.58 -3.48 0.40
N PRO A 178 3.13 -4.48 -0.38
CA PRO A 178 1.78 -5.03 -0.31
C PRO A 178 1.32 -5.49 1.07
N ALA A 179 2.20 -6.10 1.87
CA ALA A 179 1.85 -6.55 3.22
C ALA A 179 1.66 -5.36 4.17
N ARG A 180 2.63 -4.44 4.14
CA ARG A 180 2.61 -3.21 4.95
C ARG A 180 1.43 -2.30 4.60
N LEU A 181 1.05 -2.25 3.31
CA LEU A 181 -0.11 -1.51 2.84
C LEU A 181 -1.41 -2.01 3.50
N VAL A 182 -1.67 -3.32 3.48
CA VAL A 182 -2.89 -3.89 4.06
C VAL A 182 -2.94 -3.70 5.57
N ASP A 183 -1.82 -3.85 6.27
CA ASP A 183 -1.74 -3.61 7.70
C ASP A 183 -2.00 -2.13 8.04
N THR A 184 -1.38 -1.21 7.30
CA THR A 184 -1.58 0.24 7.44
C THR A 184 -3.06 0.62 7.23
N LEU A 185 -3.67 0.14 6.14
CA LEU A 185 -5.08 0.41 5.84
C LEU A 185 -6.01 -0.20 6.90
N SER A 186 -5.67 -1.36 7.45
CA SER A 186 -6.43 -1.99 8.53
C SER A 186 -6.38 -1.19 9.83
N ASP A 187 -5.22 -0.64 10.19
CA ASP A 187 -5.05 0.22 11.36
C ASP A 187 -5.86 1.52 11.19
N ILE A 188 -5.76 2.19 10.03
CA ILE A 188 -6.54 3.40 9.73
C ILE A 188 -8.05 3.12 9.82
N ALA A 189 -8.52 2.06 9.15
CA ALA A 189 -9.92 1.69 9.17
C ALA A 189 -10.42 1.34 10.59
N SER A 190 -9.58 0.72 11.42
CA SER A 190 -9.88 0.42 12.83
C SER A 190 -10.03 1.70 13.66
N GLY A 191 -9.15 2.69 13.45
CA GLY A 191 -9.28 4.01 14.07
C GLY A 191 -10.55 4.73 13.65
N LEU A 192 -10.84 4.77 12.34
CA LEU A 192 -12.08 5.35 11.83
C LEU A 192 -13.32 4.65 12.37
N ALA A 193 -13.31 3.32 12.48
CA ALA A 193 -14.42 2.56 13.06
C ALA A 193 -14.71 3.01 14.49
N ALA A 194 -13.69 3.10 15.35
CA ALA A 194 -13.84 3.53 16.73
C ALA A 194 -14.35 4.99 16.84
N ALA A 195 -13.87 5.89 15.98
CA ALA A 195 -14.33 7.27 15.95
C ALA A 195 -15.80 7.37 15.48
N HIS A 196 -16.18 6.68 14.42
CA HIS A 196 -17.54 6.69 13.88
C HIS A 196 -18.56 6.09 14.85
N GLU A 197 -18.21 5.04 15.61
CA GLU A 197 -19.04 4.47 16.67
C GLU A 197 -19.27 5.47 17.82
N ALA A 198 -18.28 6.33 18.10
CA ALA A 198 -18.42 7.41 19.06
C ALA A 198 -19.11 8.67 18.49
N GLY A 199 -19.56 8.63 17.23
CA GLY A 199 -20.19 9.78 16.56
C GLY A 199 -19.22 10.90 16.16
N VAL A 200 -17.91 10.58 16.08
CA VAL A 200 -16.86 11.54 15.69
C VAL A 200 -16.45 11.27 14.23
N VAL A 201 -16.45 12.32 13.41
CA VAL A 201 -15.99 12.31 12.02
C VAL A 201 -14.68 13.10 11.93
N HIS A 202 -13.69 12.56 11.21
CA HIS A 202 -12.36 13.16 11.11
C HIS A 202 -12.33 14.41 10.21
N ARG A 203 -12.98 14.35 9.05
CA ARG A 203 -13.16 15.43 8.06
C ARG A 203 -11.91 15.94 7.33
N ASP A 204 -10.71 15.59 7.78
CA ASP A 204 -9.42 15.99 7.16
C ASP A 204 -8.41 14.83 7.17
N LEU A 205 -8.86 13.63 6.81
CA LEU A 205 -7.98 12.46 6.71
C LEU A 205 -7.05 12.60 5.49
N LYS A 206 -5.74 12.58 5.74
CA LYS A 206 -4.69 12.69 4.73
C LYS A 206 -3.38 12.08 5.26
N PRO A 207 -2.39 11.77 4.41
CA PRO A 207 -1.13 11.16 4.84
C PRO A 207 -0.37 11.95 5.89
N GLU A 208 -0.44 13.29 5.86
CA GLU A 208 0.20 14.17 6.84
C GLU A 208 -0.37 14.01 8.26
N ASN A 209 -1.64 13.62 8.36
CA ASN A 209 -2.34 13.42 9.64
C ASN A 209 -2.27 11.97 10.14
N ILE A 210 -1.39 11.14 9.59
CA ILE A 210 -1.22 9.75 9.97
C ILE A 210 0.26 9.50 10.22
N ILE A 211 0.62 9.18 11.46
CA ILE A 211 2.02 8.92 11.86
C ILE A 211 2.23 7.41 12.02
N ARG A 212 3.31 6.91 11.47
CA ARG A 212 3.83 5.57 11.73
C ARG A 212 4.75 5.59 12.94
N CYS A 213 4.35 4.85 13.96
CA CYS A 213 5.13 4.67 15.18
C CYS A 213 6.29 3.67 14.98
N ALA A 214 7.24 3.66 15.94
CA ALA A 214 8.40 2.77 15.90
C ALA A 214 8.03 1.26 15.94
N ASP A 215 6.84 0.91 16.48
CA ASP A 215 6.32 -0.46 16.49
C ASP A 215 5.69 -0.89 15.15
N GLY A 216 5.69 0.01 14.14
CA GLY A 216 5.15 -0.23 12.81
C GLY A 216 3.66 0.08 12.67
N ARG A 217 2.91 0.28 13.75
CA ARG A 217 1.52 0.70 13.71
C ARG A 217 1.37 2.15 13.31
N VAL A 218 0.18 2.53 12.86
CA VAL A 218 -0.12 3.92 12.57
C VAL A 218 -1.12 4.51 13.55
N LYS A 219 -0.98 5.83 13.79
CA LYS A 219 -1.92 6.63 14.57
C LYS A 219 -2.43 7.79 13.75
N ILE A 220 -3.73 8.00 13.78
CA ILE A 220 -4.43 9.13 13.17
C ILE A 220 -4.40 10.29 14.16
N LEU A 221 -4.00 11.46 13.67
CA LEU A 221 -3.96 12.71 14.44
C LEU A 221 -5.21 13.56 14.16
N ASP A 222 -5.48 14.54 15.00
CA ASP A 222 -6.37 15.70 14.74
C ASP A 222 -7.81 15.39 14.34
N PHE A 223 -8.51 14.52 15.07
CA PHE A 223 -9.93 14.24 14.82
C PHE A 223 -10.82 15.47 15.00
N GLY A 224 -11.55 15.82 13.93
CA GLY A 224 -12.79 16.61 13.95
C GLY A 224 -12.70 18.10 14.27
N LEU A 225 -11.55 18.62 14.76
CA LEU A 225 -11.47 19.97 15.32
C LEU A 225 -11.20 21.09 14.32
N ALA A 226 -10.90 20.76 13.07
CA ALA A 226 -10.23 21.70 12.17
C ALA A 226 -11.09 22.30 11.05
N ARG A 227 -12.24 21.73 10.69
CA ARG A 227 -13.07 22.23 9.57
C ARG A 227 -14.51 22.44 9.96
N MET A 228 -14.85 23.71 10.10
CA MET A 228 -16.22 24.17 10.21
C MET A 228 -16.78 24.51 8.82
N PRO A 229 -17.95 23.98 8.41
CA PRO A 229 -18.65 24.54 7.27
C PRO A 229 -19.01 26.00 7.60
N THR A 230 -18.50 26.95 6.84
CA THR A 230 -19.02 28.32 6.83
C THR A 230 -20.39 28.26 6.19
N ALA A 231 -21.45 28.52 6.97
CA ALA A 231 -22.84 28.40 6.55
C ALA A 231 -23.29 29.41 5.48
N GLN A 232 -22.36 30.16 4.86
CA GLN A 232 -22.66 31.20 3.84
C GLN A 232 -21.45 31.35 2.91
N ALA A 233 -21.21 30.43 1.99
CA ALA A 233 -20.29 30.67 0.90
C ALA A 233 -20.93 30.27 -0.43
N ASN A 234 -21.07 31.26 -1.31
CA ASN A 234 -21.56 31.08 -2.69
C ASN A 234 -20.59 30.18 -3.46
N THR A 235 -21.09 29.21 -4.17
CA THR A 235 -20.42 28.10 -4.84
C THR A 235 -19.24 28.50 -5.74
N THR A 236 -19.23 29.72 -6.30
CA THR A 236 -18.15 30.22 -7.16
C THR A 236 -16.97 30.86 -6.39
N ALA A 237 -17.25 31.42 -5.19
CA ALA A 237 -16.21 31.95 -4.31
C ALA A 237 -15.44 30.82 -3.59
N GLN A 238 -16.09 29.66 -3.37
CA GLN A 238 -15.47 28.50 -2.71
C GLN A 238 -14.32 27.88 -3.52
N LEU A 239 -14.40 27.83 -4.85
CA LEU A 239 -13.29 27.33 -5.68
C LEU A 239 -12.08 28.26 -5.67
N THR A 240 -12.29 29.56 -5.45
CA THR A 240 -11.20 30.55 -5.32
C THR A 240 -10.66 30.61 -3.89
N GLU A 241 -11.52 30.40 -2.86
CA GLU A 241 -11.11 30.26 -1.45
C GLU A 241 -10.51 28.89 -1.14
N VAL A 242 -10.85 27.84 -1.88
CA VAL A 242 -10.21 26.50 -1.81
C VAL A 242 -8.73 26.59 -2.21
N SER A 243 -8.35 27.53 -3.09
CA SER A 243 -6.94 27.83 -3.40
C SER A 243 -6.23 28.63 -2.30
N THR A 244 -6.97 29.26 -1.38
CA THR A 244 -6.44 30.06 -0.25
C THR A 244 -6.68 29.43 1.11
N SER A 245 -7.50 28.37 1.21
CA SER A 245 -7.76 27.69 2.47
C SER A 245 -6.71 26.60 2.75
N PRO A 246 -6.16 26.56 3.97
CA PRO A 246 -5.12 25.58 4.32
C PRO A 246 -5.71 24.18 4.47
N GLY A 247 -5.58 23.39 3.43
CA GLY A 247 -5.96 21.99 3.39
C GLY A 247 -6.01 21.52 1.94
N THR A 248 -5.26 20.50 1.61
CA THR A 248 -5.16 19.98 0.26
C THR A 248 -6.53 19.51 -0.22
N PRO A 249 -7.18 20.16 -1.20
CA PRO A 249 -8.55 19.82 -1.64
C PRO A 249 -8.67 18.41 -2.20
N GLY A 250 -7.55 17.78 -2.54
CA GLY A 250 -7.50 16.44 -3.11
C GLY A 250 -8.05 15.31 -2.25
N TYR A 251 -8.14 15.49 -0.93
CA TYR A 251 -8.71 14.47 -0.02
C TYR A 251 -10.15 14.76 0.38
N MET A 252 -10.71 15.91 -0.03
CA MET A 252 -12.10 16.25 0.27
C MET A 252 -13.07 15.38 -0.51
N SER A 253 -14.11 14.94 0.16
CA SER A 253 -15.21 14.25 -0.50
C SER A 253 -16.05 15.20 -1.35
N PRO A 254 -16.79 14.69 -2.37
CA PRO A 254 -17.67 15.51 -3.21
C PRO A 254 -18.71 16.30 -2.42
N GLU A 255 -19.25 15.73 -1.35
CA GLU A 255 -20.22 16.40 -0.46
C GLU A 255 -19.56 17.54 0.34
N GLN A 256 -18.29 17.39 0.75
CA GLN A 256 -17.54 18.49 1.38
C GLN A 256 -17.32 19.65 0.40
N LEU A 257 -16.90 19.35 -0.82
CA LEU A 257 -16.68 20.34 -1.87
C LEU A 257 -17.95 21.09 -2.25
N ARG A 258 -19.13 20.42 -2.16
CA ARG A 258 -20.45 21.03 -2.42
C ARG A 258 -21.04 21.73 -1.20
N GLY A 259 -20.39 21.71 -0.03
CA GLY A 259 -20.93 22.26 1.21
C GLY A 259 -22.20 21.56 1.70
N GLN A 260 -22.39 20.29 1.33
CA GLN A 260 -23.53 19.48 1.74
C GLN A 260 -23.32 18.93 3.16
N GLU A 261 -24.36 18.32 3.71
CA GLU A 261 -24.29 17.65 4.99
C GLU A 261 -23.31 16.48 4.92
N ILE A 262 -22.38 16.40 5.90
CA ILE A 262 -21.32 15.42 5.95
C ILE A 262 -21.51 14.45 7.12
N ASP A 263 -21.28 13.17 6.85
CA ASP A 263 -21.30 12.10 7.83
C ASP A 263 -19.98 11.28 7.80
N ALA A 264 -19.97 10.13 8.47
CA ALA A 264 -18.83 9.21 8.51
C ALA A 264 -18.33 8.76 7.12
N ARG A 265 -19.16 8.81 6.09
CA ARG A 265 -18.82 8.39 4.72
C ARG A 265 -17.87 9.36 4.02
N THR A 266 -17.74 10.57 4.53
CA THR A 266 -16.73 11.53 4.11
C THR A 266 -15.31 11.00 4.39
N ASP A 267 -15.08 10.45 5.60
CA ASP A 267 -13.80 9.85 5.96
C ASP A 267 -13.51 8.58 5.15
N ILE A 268 -14.56 7.82 4.79
CA ILE A 268 -14.43 6.66 3.91
C ILE A 268 -13.93 7.06 2.51
N PHE A 269 -14.40 8.19 1.97
CA PHE A 269 -13.89 8.71 0.70
C PHE A 269 -12.41 9.10 0.81
N ALA A 270 -12.06 9.89 1.83
CA ALA A 270 -10.68 10.30 2.08
C ALA A 270 -9.76 9.08 2.30
N PHE A 271 -10.23 8.05 3.03
CA PHE A 271 -9.54 6.77 3.15
C PHE A 271 -9.27 6.12 1.79
N GLY A 272 -10.23 6.17 0.88
CA GLY A 272 -10.08 5.65 -0.49
C GLY A 272 -8.95 6.36 -1.25
N ILE A 273 -8.86 7.70 -1.17
CA ILE A 273 -7.77 8.50 -1.76
C ILE A 273 -6.42 8.12 -1.13
N VAL A 274 -6.32 8.14 0.20
CA VAL A 274 -5.10 7.77 0.94
C VAL A 274 -4.66 6.35 0.57
N GLY A 275 -5.58 5.39 0.58
CA GLY A 275 -5.27 3.99 0.25
C GLY A 275 -4.77 3.81 -1.18
N TRP A 276 -5.34 4.53 -2.13
CA TRP A 276 -4.88 4.52 -3.52
C TRP A 276 -3.49 5.11 -3.66
N GLU A 277 -3.25 6.25 -3.03
CA GLU A 277 -1.95 6.91 -3.04
C GLU A 277 -0.86 6.06 -2.39
N LEU A 278 -1.13 5.44 -1.23
CA LEU A 278 -0.22 4.51 -0.57
C LEU A 278 0.10 3.27 -1.44
N ALA A 279 -0.88 2.81 -2.23
CA ALA A 279 -0.71 1.64 -3.10
C ALA A 279 0.08 1.92 -4.38
N THR A 280 0.00 3.16 -4.91
CA THR A 280 0.55 3.51 -6.23
C THR A 280 1.71 4.51 -6.16
N GLY A 281 1.90 5.18 -5.03
CA GLY A 281 2.84 6.30 -4.88
C GLY A 281 2.40 7.58 -5.58
N ARG A 282 1.15 7.63 -6.10
CA ARG A 282 0.62 8.79 -6.84
C ARG A 282 -0.78 9.13 -6.36
N HIS A 283 -1.04 10.43 -6.23
CA HIS A 283 -2.38 10.91 -5.89
C HIS A 283 -3.36 10.58 -7.03
N PRO A 284 -4.50 9.93 -6.75
CA PRO A 284 -5.40 9.42 -7.80
C PRO A 284 -6.11 10.49 -8.62
N LEU A 285 -6.22 11.71 -8.10
CA LEU A 285 -6.87 12.83 -8.78
C LEU A 285 -5.88 13.74 -9.52
N GLY A 286 -4.58 13.41 -9.57
CA GLY A 286 -3.57 14.15 -10.33
C GLY A 286 -2.34 14.48 -9.53
N VAL A 287 -1.25 14.74 -10.25
CA VAL A 287 0.08 15.03 -9.68
C VAL A 287 0.31 16.54 -9.55
N ASP A 288 -0.33 17.32 -10.39
CA ASP A 288 -0.27 18.78 -10.37
C ASP A 288 -1.64 19.43 -10.07
N ASN A 289 -1.61 20.72 -9.72
CA ASN A 289 -2.82 21.44 -9.34
C ASN A 289 -3.85 21.56 -10.48
N VAL A 290 -3.42 21.55 -11.74
CA VAL A 290 -4.31 21.68 -12.91
C VAL A 290 -5.07 20.37 -13.12
N GLU A 291 -4.36 19.25 -13.10
CA GLU A 291 -4.94 17.92 -13.21
C GLU A 291 -5.88 17.63 -12.02
N LEU A 292 -5.44 17.97 -10.81
CA LEU A 292 -6.24 17.84 -9.59
C LEU A 292 -7.57 18.59 -9.69
N LEU A 293 -7.53 19.87 -10.10
CA LEU A 293 -8.75 20.71 -10.23
C LEU A 293 -9.66 20.20 -11.34
N ALA A 294 -9.11 19.76 -12.48
CA ALA A 294 -9.89 19.18 -13.57
C ALA A 294 -10.61 17.90 -13.13
N ASN A 295 -9.90 16.98 -12.48
CA ASN A 295 -10.45 15.72 -11.99
C ASN A 295 -11.44 15.92 -10.83
N LEU A 296 -11.23 16.92 -9.97
CA LEU A 296 -12.20 17.31 -8.96
C LEU A 296 -13.49 17.85 -9.59
N ALA A 297 -13.39 18.66 -10.65
CA ALA A 297 -14.56 19.16 -11.38
C ALA A 297 -15.36 18.01 -12.02
N GLU A 298 -14.69 17.04 -12.67
CA GLU A 298 -15.32 15.84 -13.20
C GLU A 298 -16.00 14.99 -12.12
N LEU A 299 -15.33 14.85 -10.97
CA LEU A 299 -15.87 14.14 -9.81
C LEU A 299 -17.14 14.84 -9.28
N MET A 300 -17.12 16.18 -9.20
CA MET A 300 -18.29 16.97 -8.79
C MET A 300 -19.47 16.84 -9.77
N GLU A 301 -19.20 16.63 -11.06
CA GLU A 301 -20.24 16.39 -12.08
C GLU A 301 -20.71 14.93 -12.15
N GLY A 302 -20.16 14.06 -11.31
CA GLY A 302 -20.53 12.63 -11.25
C GLY A 302 -19.84 11.75 -12.30
N ARG A 303 -18.85 12.27 -13.02
CA ARG A 303 -18.12 11.56 -14.10
C ARG A 303 -16.83 10.87 -13.66
N GLY A 304 -16.41 11.04 -12.42
CA GLY A 304 -15.08 10.66 -11.91
C GLY A 304 -14.73 9.17 -11.81
N ALA A 305 -15.54 8.24 -12.33
CA ALA A 305 -15.27 6.80 -12.22
C ALA A 305 -14.10 6.29 -13.10
N ALA A 306 -13.68 7.06 -14.12
CA ALA A 306 -12.63 6.64 -15.05
C ALA A 306 -11.21 6.74 -14.48
N THR A 307 -10.99 7.53 -13.44
CA THR A 307 -9.66 7.85 -12.89
C THR A 307 -9.04 6.68 -12.09
N PHE A 308 -9.88 5.74 -11.58
CA PHE A 308 -9.44 4.66 -10.69
C PHE A 308 -9.33 3.30 -11.40
N THR A 309 -8.70 3.23 -12.58
CA THR A 309 -8.62 2.02 -13.40
C THR A 309 -7.33 1.23 -13.21
N GLN A 310 -6.29 1.83 -12.65
CA GLN A 310 -4.98 1.21 -12.51
C GLN A 310 -5.05 -0.07 -11.65
N PRO A 311 -4.47 -1.20 -12.10
CA PRO A 311 -4.42 -2.40 -11.28
C PRO A 311 -3.49 -2.20 -10.08
N LEU A 312 -3.94 -2.62 -8.91
CA LEU A 312 -3.14 -2.57 -7.68
C LEU A 312 -2.40 -3.88 -7.46
N SER A 313 -1.24 -3.81 -6.81
CA SER A 313 -0.40 -4.97 -6.46
C SER A 313 -1.08 -5.96 -5.50
N VAL A 314 -2.14 -5.53 -4.80
CA VAL A 314 -2.92 -6.36 -3.88
C VAL A 314 -4.22 -6.77 -4.55
N PRO A 315 -4.42 -8.06 -4.88
CA PRO A 315 -5.69 -8.55 -5.41
C PRO A 315 -6.85 -8.25 -4.47
N GLY A 316 -7.98 -7.81 -5.02
CA GLY A 316 -9.18 -7.46 -4.24
C GLY A 316 -9.17 -6.06 -3.60
N LEU A 317 -8.02 -5.47 -3.30
CA LEU A 317 -7.94 -4.14 -2.69
C LEU A 317 -8.54 -3.05 -3.59
N SER A 318 -8.35 -3.17 -4.91
CA SER A 318 -8.92 -2.23 -5.88
C SER A 318 -10.46 -2.14 -5.80
N LEU A 319 -11.14 -3.24 -5.49
CA LEU A 319 -12.60 -3.25 -5.32
C LEU A 319 -13.02 -2.48 -4.06
N ILE A 320 -12.30 -2.69 -2.96
CA ILE A 320 -12.54 -2.00 -1.69
C ILE A 320 -12.33 -0.50 -1.88
N LEU A 321 -11.20 -0.07 -2.43
CA LEU A 321 -10.89 1.34 -2.61
C LEU A 321 -11.83 2.02 -3.61
N ARG A 322 -12.20 1.36 -4.72
CA ARG A 322 -13.20 1.90 -5.66
C ARG A 322 -14.58 2.09 -5.01
N ARG A 323 -14.97 1.21 -4.09
CA ARG A 323 -16.20 1.40 -3.33
C ARG A 323 -16.11 2.60 -2.40
N CYS A 324 -14.98 2.82 -1.76
CA CYS A 324 -14.74 4.02 -0.95
C CYS A 324 -14.87 5.31 -1.78
N LEU A 325 -14.42 5.29 -3.03
CA LEU A 325 -14.32 6.43 -3.94
C LEU A 325 -15.59 6.68 -4.77
N ARG A 326 -16.71 6.04 -4.45
CA ARG A 326 -18.00 6.34 -5.09
C ARG A 326 -18.40 7.81 -4.83
N VAL A 327 -18.87 8.48 -5.88
CA VAL A 327 -19.31 9.88 -5.79
C VAL A 327 -20.52 10.00 -4.86
N ASN A 328 -21.50 9.09 -5.01
CA ASN A 328 -22.65 9.02 -4.13
C ASN A 328 -22.27 8.37 -2.79
N PRO A 329 -22.41 9.09 -1.64
CA PRO A 329 -22.10 8.55 -0.33
C PRO A 329 -22.84 7.26 0.02
N THR A 330 -24.07 7.06 -0.49
CA THR A 330 -24.88 5.87 -0.19
C THR A 330 -24.33 4.58 -0.81
N GLU A 331 -23.48 4.70 -1.84
CA GLU A 331 -22.83 3.56 -2.49
C GLU A 331 -21.51 3.16 -1.83
N ARG A 332 -21.00 3.98 -0.90
CA ARG A 332 -19.79 3.71 -0.11
C ARG A 332 -20.06 2.72 1.02
N TYR A 333 -19.06 2.41 1.80
CA TYR A 333 -19.25 1.77 3.11
C TYR A 333 -20.00 2.73 4.04
N SER A 334 -20.92 2.18 4.82
CA SER A 334 -21.73 2.97 5.77
C SER A 334 -20.94 3.45 6.98
N SER A 335 -19.84 2.78 7.32
CA SER A 335 -19.01 3.08 8.48
C SER A 335 -17.60 2.51 8.32
N GLY A 336 -16.67 2.96 9.17
CA GLY A 336 -15.34 2.38 9.28
C GLY A 336 -15.37 0.89 9.66
N SER A 337 -16.35 0.45 10.45
CA SER A 337 -16.50 -0.96 10.84
C SER A 337 -16.82 -1.86 9.65
N ALA A 338 -17.70 -1.44 8.74
CA ALA A 338 -18.01 -2.17 7.52
C ALA A 338 -16.80 -2.25 6.57
N LEU A 339 -16.04 -1.17 6.43
CA LEU A 339 -14.79 -1.14 5.66
C LEU A 339 -13.74 -2.08 6.27
N LEU A 340 -13.56 -2.03 7.60
CA LEU A 340 -12.59 -2.87 8.31
C LEU A 340 -12.90 -4.36 8.15
N GLN A 341 -14.16 -4.75 8.08
CA GLN A 341 -14.56 -6.14 7.86
C GLN A 341 -14.06 -6.66 6.50
N ASP A 342 -14.24 -5.89 5.42
CA ASP A 342 -13.77 -6.30 4.09
C ASP A 342 -12.23 -6.35 4.03
N LEU A 343 -11.52 -5.42 4.68
CA LEU A 343 -10.06 -5.45 4.76
C LEU A 343 -9.55 -6.65 5.56
N ARG A 344 -10.24 -7.06 6.63
CA ARG A 344 -9.90 -8.27 7.40
C ARG A 344 -10.07 -9.54 6.57
N THR A 345 -11.14 -9.63 5.78
CA THR A 345 -11.36 -10.75 4.85
C THR A 345 -10.22 -10.83 3.83
N LEU A 346 -9.85 -9.70 3.22
CA LEU A 346 -8.72 -9.61 2.30
C LEU A 346 -7.39 -10.06 2.95
N ARG A 347 -7.17 -9.75 4.22
CA ARG A 347 -5.98 -10.17 4.99
C ARG A 347 -5.97 -11.67 5.26
N LEU A 348 -7.12 -12.26 5.61
CA LEU A 348 -7.27 -13.70 5.86
C LEU A 348 -7.04 -14.51 4.57
N ASP A 349 -7.60 -14.06 3.44
CA ASP A 349 -7.40 -14.69 2.13
C ASP A 349 -5.92 -14.69 1.72
N ARG A 350 -5.19 -13.62 2.02
CA ARG A 350 -3.73 -13.56 1.79
C ARG A 350 -2.96 -14.48 2.73
N GLY A 351 -3.36 -14.56 3.99
CA GLY A 351 -2.75 -15.48 4.95
C GLY A 351 -2.91 -16.93 4.53
N SER A 352 -4.09 -17.32 4.08
CA SER A 352 -4.37 -18.65 3.54
C SER A 352 -3.66 -18.91 2.22
N ALA A 353 -3.66 -17.96 1.29
CA ALA A 353 -2.95 -18.06 0.01
C ALA A 353 -1.42 -18.13 0.22
N GLY A 354 -0.85 -17.33 1.13
CA GLY A 354 0.56 -17.37 1.47
C GLY A 354 0.99 -18.69 2.11
N ALA A 355 0.21 -19.23 3.04
CA ALA A 355 0.44 -20.53 3.64
C ALA A 355 0.32 -21.66 2.60
N THR A 356 -0.67 -21.60 1.71
CA THR A 356 -0.86 -22.57 0.63
C THR A 356 0.28 -22.53 -0.38
N ILE A 357 0.77 -21.34 -0.75
CA ILE A 357 1.91 -21.18 -1.68
C ILE A 357 3.21 -21.70 -1.06
N GLN A 358 3.46 -21.44 0.22
CA GLN A 358 4.67 -21.89 0.90
C GLN A 358 4.65 -23.40 1.13
N GLN A 359 3.49 -23.97 1.44
CA GLN A 359 3.30 -25.40 1.59
C GLN A 359 3.38 -26.15 0.25
N SER A 360 2.85 -25.56 -0.83
CA SER A 360 2.95 -26.12 -2.19
C SER A 360 4.38 -26.06 -2.74
N SER A 361 5.15 -25.03 -2.43
CA SER A 361 6.53 -24.90 -2.91
C SER A 361 7.47 -25.93 -2.23
N SER A 362 7.33 -26.19 -0.93
CA SER A 362 8.08 -27.20 -0.22
C SER A 362 7.69 -28.62 -0.67
N ALA A 363 6.40 -28.88 -0.85
CA ALA A 363 5.90 -30.17 -1.31
C ALA A 363 6.33 -30.47 -2.77
N LEU A 364 6.34 -29.47 -3.64
CA LEU A 364 6.85 -29.61 -5.01
C LEU A 364 8.36 -29.88 -5.01
N TRP A 365 9.14 -29.21 -4.13
CA TRP A 365 10.56 -29.49 -3.96
C TRP A 365 10.83 -30.95 -3.53
N TRP A 366 10.04 -31.48 -2.56
CA TRP A 366 10.16 -32.89 -2.13
C TRP A 366 9.82 -33.87 -3.26
N TRP A 367 8.79 -33.57 -4.06
CA TRP A 367 8.46 -34.35 -5.24
C TRP A 367 9.59 -34.33 -6.28
N GLN A 368 10.16 -33.15 -6.58
CA GLN A 368 11.31 -33.04 -7.50
C GLN A 368 12.54 -33.77 -6.98
N PHE A 369 12.83 -33.64 -5.69
CA PHE A 369 13.94 -34.37 -5.04
C PHE A 369 13.75 -35.89 -5.19
N HIS A 370 12.55 -36.40 -4.94
CA HIS A 370 12.23 -37.80 -5.16
C HIS A 370 12.45 -38.23 -6.60
N GLN A 371 12.01 -37.48 -7.61
CA GLN A 371 12.23 -37.79 -9.02
C GLN A 371 13.73 -37.89 -9.36
N ILE A 372 14.54 -36.96 -8.85
CA ILE A 372 16.01 -36.98 -9.05
C ILE A 372 16.60 -38.22 -8.41
N THR A 373 16.24 -38.53 -7.17
CA THR A 373 16.79 -39.65 -6.41
C THR A 373 16.51 -40.98 -7.12
N VAL A 374 15.26 -41.20 -7.56
CA VAL A 374 14.90 -42.42 -8.29
C VAL A 374 15.59 -42.50 -9.66
N ALA A 375 15.71 -41.39 -10.37
CA ALA A 375 16.45 -41.35 -11.63
C ALA A 375 17.90 -41.74 -11.46
N ILE A 376 18.57 -41.32 -10.39
CA ILE A 376 19.95 -41.69 -10.06
C ILE A 376 20.04 -43.18 -9.74
N ILE A 377 19.15 -43.69 -8.86
CA ILE A 377 19.11 -45.10 -8.46
C ILE A 377 18.92 -45.99 -9.71
N ASN A 378 17.92 -45.71 -10.52
CA ASN A 378 17.63 -46.45 -11.75
C ASN A 378 18.77 -46.35 -12.77
N GLY A 379 19.44 -45.16 -12.86
CA GLY A 379 20.62 -44.97 -13.71
C GLY A 379 21.85 -45.78 -13.28
N LEU A 380 21.95 -46.20 -12.01
CA LEU A 380 23.00 -47.05 -11.50
C LEU A 380 22.72 -48.54 -11.63
N THR A 381 21.47 -48.97 -11.87
CA THR A 381 21.11 -50.41 -11.98
C THR A 381 21.87 -51.15 -13.10
N PRO A 382 22.18 -50.54 -14.30
CA PRO A 382 22.96 -51.20 -15.35
C PRO A 382 24.38 -51.60 -14.89
N VAL A 383 24.94 -50.84 -13.93
CA VAL A 383 26.28 -51.20 -13.38
C VAL A 383 26.19 -52.52 -12.62
N ALA A 384 25.19 -52.69 -11.74
CA ALA A 384 24.97 -53.97 -11.07
C ALA A 384 24.67 -55.09 -12.07
N ALA A 385 23.85 -54.84 -13.07
CA ALA A 385 23.53 -55.81 -14.15
C ALA A 385 24.76 -56.22 -14.97
N TRP A 386 25.74 -55.33 -15.17
CA TRP A 386 27.02 -55.67 -15.85
C TRP A 386 27.79 -56.74 -15.06
N PHE A 387 27.84 -56.67 -13.75
CA PHE A 387 28.45 -57.71 -12.90
C PHE A 387 27.71 -59.03 -13.02
N VAL A 388 26.34 -59.02 -13.06
CA VAL A 388 25.55 -60.23 -13.30
C VAL A 388 25.91 -60.85 -14.64
N ARG A 389 26.00 -60.07 -15.73
CA ARG A 389 26.43 -60.56 -17.03
C ARG A 389 27.81 -61.21 -17.01
N ARG A 390 28.75 -60.56 -16.29
CA ARG A 390 30.17 -61.01 -16.22
C ARG A 390 30.31 -62.31 -15.40
N TRP A 391 29.53 -62.48 -14.36
CA TRP A 391 29.66 -63.61 -13.42
C TRP A 391 28.76 -64.79 -13.75
N ALA A 392 27.55 -64.56 -14.23
CA ALA A 392 26.64 -65.64 -14.58
C ALA A 392 27.01 -66.41 -15.89
N GLY A 393 27.91 -65.86 -16.75
CA GLY A 393 28.51 -66.52 -17.91
C GLY A 393 27.51 -67.10 -18.95
N SER A 394 26.22 -66.88 -18.76
CA SER A 394 25.12 -67.48 -19.51
C SER A 394 24.45 -66.50 -20.46
N ARG A 395 23.74 -67.05 -21.48
CA ARG A 395 22.87 -66.25 -22.37
C ARG A 395 21.83 -65.43 -21.58
N TYR A 396 21.41 -65.93 -20.45
CA TYR A 396 20.43 -65.27 -19.56
C TYR A 396 21.02 -64.02 -18.87
N GLY A 397 22.30 -64.05 -18.44
CA GLY A 397 22.97 -62.89 -17.89
C GLY A 397 23.12 -61.74 -18.89
N ALA A 398 23.42 -62.07 -20.16
CA ALA A 398 23.47 -61.06 -21.22
C ALA A 398 22.10 -60.49 -21.55
N LEU A 399 21.04 -61.30 -21.60
CA LEU A 399 19.67 -60.84 -21.81
C LEU A 399 19.22 -59.93 -20.67
N ALA A 400 19.39 -60.35 -19.44
CA ALA A 400 19.07 -59.56 -18.24
C ALA A 400 19.74 -58.18 -18.25
N PHE A 401 21.03 -58.12 -18.60
CA PHE A 401 21.77 -56.86 -18.73
C PHE A 401 21.11 -55.90 -19.74
N PHE A 402 20.79 -56.35 -20.97
CA PHE A 402 20.21 -55.49 -21.96
C PHE A 402 18.76 -55.04 -21.64
N VAL A 403 18.00 -55.94 -21.00
CA VAL A 403 16.63 -55.59 -20.53
C VAL A 403 16.67 -54.57 -19.40
N ILE A 404 17.55 -54.72 -18.40
CA ILE A 404 17.76 -53.76 -17.32
C ILE A 404 18.20 -52.43 -17.88
N LEU A 405 19.17 -52.41 -18.80
CA LEU A 405 19.65 -51.20 -19.46
C LEU A 405 18.54 -50.46 -20.19
N ALA A 406 17.71 -51.18 -20.96
CA ALA A 406 16.59 -50.58 -21.71
C ALA A 406 15.53 -49.96 -20.75
N LEU A 407 15.12 -50.74 -19.72
CA LEU A 407 14.09 -50.30 -18.75
C LEU A 407 14.58 -49.12 -17.89
N ALA A 408 15.84 -49.17 -17.45
CA ALA A 408 16.46 -48.07 -16.73
C ALA A 408 16.51 -46.78 -17.57
N THR A 409 16.92 -46.89 -18.86
CA THR A 409 16.97 -45.75 -19.77
C THR A 409 15.61 -45.14 -19.95
N VAL A 410 14.55 -45.97 -20.18
CA VAL A 410 13.17 -45.46 -20.30
C VAL A 410 12.72 -44.74 -19.04
N SER A 411 12.88 -45.36 -17.86
CA SER A 411 12.47 -44.75 -16.58
C SER A 411 13.19 -43.44 -16.35
N VAL A 412 14.51 -43.41 -16.49
CA VAL A 412 15.31 -42.17 -16.29
C VAL A 412 14.87 -41.06 -17.23
N THR A 413 14.70 -41.40 -18.53
CA THR A 413 14.29 -40.38 -19.53
C THR A 413 12.92 -39.79 -19.21
N LEU A 414 11.94 -40.63 -18.88
CA LEU A 414 10.59 -40.14 -18.54
C LEU A 414 10.56 -39.30 -17.25
N ARG A 415 11.32 -39.70 -16.25
CA ARG A 415 11.43 -38.92 -14.99
C ARG A 415 12.15 -37.58 -15.19
N LEU A 416 13.22 -37.54 -15.96
CA LEU A 416 13.92 -36.30 -16.32
C LEU A 416 13.03 -35.37 -17.15
N ASN A 417 12.21 -35.93 -18.06
CA ASN A 417 11.21 -35.13 -18.80
C ASN A 417 10.19 -34.48 -17.85
N LEU A 418 9.65 -35.21 -16.86
CA LEU A 418 8.75 -34.63 -15.86
C LEU A 418 9.44 -33.55 -15.02
N LEU A 419 10.69 -33.74 -14.64
CA LEU A 419 11.49 -32.71 -13.94
C LEU A 419 11.67 -31.46 -14.78
N PHE A 420 11.98 -31.60 -16.07
CA PHE A 420 12.14 -30.50 -17.00
C PHE A 420 10.83 -29.70 -17.16
N ILE A 421 9.71 -30.39 -17.35
CA ILE A 421 8.38 -29.76 -17.42
C ILE A 421 8.05 -29.02 -16.10
N SER A 422 8.39 -29.60 -14.94
CA SER A 422 8.13 -28.98 -13.65
C SER A 422 8.85 -27.65 -13.44
N ARG A 423 9.97 -27.41 -14.14
CA ARG A 423 10.74 -26.16 -14.07
C ARG A 423 10.35 -25.14 -15.12
N ILE A 424 9.99 -25.56 -16.33
CA ILE A 424 9.71 -24.64 -17.44
C ILE A 424 8.23 -24.27 -17.51
N ASN A 425 7.32 -25.23 -17.30
CA ASN A 425 5.89 -25.00 -17.40
C ASN A 425 5.12 -25.77 -16.32
N PRO A 426 5.16 -25.33 -15.06
CA PRO A 426 4.54 -26.03 -13.94
C PRO A 426 3.02 -26.18 -14.08
N THR A 427 2.35 -25.32 -14.85
CA THR A 427 0.89 -25.37 -15.03
C THR A 427 0.42 -26.57 -15.85
N THR A 428 1.26 -27.10 -16.74
CA THR A 428 0.94 -28.28 -17.57
C THR A 428 1.39 -29.59 -16.94
N LEU A 429 2.15 -29.55 -15.84
CA LEU A 429 2.74 -30.71 -15.17
C LEU A 429 1.70 -31.79 -14.77
N PRO A 430 0.55 -31.48 -14.17
CA PRO A 430 -0.43 -32.50 -13.79
C PRO A 430 -0.90 -33.34 -14.98
N ARG A 431 -1.20 -32.70 -16.11
CA ARG A 431 -1.67 -33.34 -17.34
C ARG A 431 -0.60 -34.25 -17.95
N HIS A 432 0.65 -33.77 -18.04
CA HIS A 432 1.73 -34.57 -18.59
C HIS A 432 2.11 -35.72 -17.69
N ARG A 433 2.04 -35.52 -16.39
CA ARG A 433 2.27 -36.57 -15.40
C ARG A 433 1.23 -37.68 -15.53
N SER A 434 -0.07 -37.37 -15.60
CA SER A 434 -1.11 -38.40 -15.72
C SER A 434 -0.93 -39.24 -16.97
N GLN A 435 -0.45 -38.66 -18.07
CA GLN A 435 -0.18 -39.38 -19.33
C GLN A 435 1.06 -40.29 -19.24
N LEU A 436 2.14 -39.84 -18.56
CA LEU A 436 3.42 -40.54 -18.50
C LEU A 436 3.54 -41.53 -17.36
N TYR A 437 2.75 -41.35 -16.31
CA TYR A 437 2.87 -42.13 -15.06
C TYR A 437 2.67 -43.63 -15.28
N SER A 438 1.72 -44.04 -16.12
CA SER A 438 1.46 -45.45 -16.43
C SER A 438 2.67 -46.13 -17.12
N TYR A 439 3.38 -45.39 -17.96
CA TYR A 439 4.60 -45.91 -18.62
C TYR A 439 5.78 -46.01 -17.65
N ILE A 440 5.94 -45.01 -16.75
CA ILE A 440 6.96 -45.02 -15.70
C ILE A 440 6.70 -46.22 -14.78
N ALA A 441 5.46 -46.36 -14.31
CA ALA A 441 5.07 -47.43 -13.39
C ALA A 441 5.30 -48.82 -14.01
N ALA A 442 4.92 -49.02 -15.29
CA ALA A 442 5.15 -50.28 -16.00
C ALA A 442 6.65 -50.57 -16.15
N ALA A 443 7.45 -49.59 -16.57
CA ALA A 443 8.89 -49.76 -16.75
C ALA A 443 9.59 -50.09 -15.41
N GLU A 444 9.24 -49.44 -14.33
CA GLU A 444 9.82 -49.68 -13.02
C GLU A 444 9.38 -51.02 -12.37
N ALA A 445 8.11 -51.41 -12.56
CA ALA A 445 7.63 -52.71 -12.10
C ALA A 445 8.37 -53.86 -12.86
N LEU A 446 8.55 -53.72 -14.15
CA LEU A 446 9.31 -54.68 -14.96
C LEU A 446 10.81 -54.67 -14.56
N LEU A 447 11.39 -53.49 -14.30
CA LEU A 447 12.75 -53.38 -13.84
C LEU A 447 12.97 -54.11 -12.48
N ALA A 448 12.07 -53.95 -11.55
CA ALA A 448 12.11 -54.61 -10.25
C ALA A 448 12.00 -56.15 -10.43
N MET A 449 11.11 -56.64 -11.27
CA MET A 449 11.01 -58.06 -11.57
C MET A 449 12.28 -58.66 -12.17
N VAL A 450 12.90 -57.96 -13.13
CA VAL A 450 14.13 -58.42 -13.79
C VAL A 450 15.30 -58.37 -12.80
N LEU A 451 15.37 -57.39 -11.89
CA LEU A 451 16.35 -57.31 -10.82
C LEU A 451 16.22 -58.49 -9.84
N LEU A 452 15.02 -58.86 -9.45
CA LEU A 452 14.75 -60.02 -8.59
C LEU A 452 15.13 -61.33 -9.29
N ALA A 453 14.75 -61.48 -10.58
CA ALA A 453 15.16 -62.65 -11.35
C ALA A 453 16.66 -62.77 -11.52
N SER A 454 17.36 -61.62 -11.72
CA SER A 454 18.81 -61.54 -11.78
C SER A 454 19.47 -61.89 -10.45
N ALA A 455 18.86 -61.50 -9.34
CA ALA A 455 19.32 -61.85 -7.99
C ALA A 455 19.28 -63.37 -7.80
N ALA A 456 18.21 -64.03 -8.24
CA ALA A 456 18.05 -65.46 -8.15
C ALA A 456 19.11 -66.22 -9.00
N LEU A 457 19.51 -65.65 -10.17
CA LEU A 457 20.55 -66.24 -11.03
C LEU A 457 21.94 -66.22 -10.43
N VAL A 458 22.25 -65.27 -9.54
CA VAL A 458 23.57 -65.11 -8.94
C VAL A 458 23.62 -65.51 -7.49
N ALA A 459 22.50 -65.90 -6.88
CA ALA A 459 22.40 -66.40 -5.51
C ALA A 459 23.20 -67.70 -5.36
N GLY A 460 23.86 -67.83 -4.20
CA GLY A 460 24.78 -68.92 -3.87
C GLY A 460 26.22 -68.60 -4.19
N PRO A 461 26.63 -68.43 -5.47
CA PRO A 461 28.04 -68.10 -5.75
C PRO A 461 28.38 -66.65 -5.40
N TYR A 462 27.39 -65.71 -5.41
CA TYR A 462 27.60 -64.27 -5.25
C TYR A 462 26.48 -63.60 -4.40
N ASP A 463 26.32 -64.08 -3.17
CA ASP A 463 25.23 -63.64 -2.26
C ASP A 463 25.22 -62.13 -2.01
N GLY A 464 26.41 -61.50 -1.91
CA GLY A 464 26.48 -60.04 -1.76
C GLY A 464 25.89 -59.28 -2.91
N MET A 465 26.06 -59.74 -4.16
CA MET A 465 25.46 -59.12 -5.34
C MET A 465 23.94 -59.41 -5.42
N ALA A 466 23.53 -60.60 -5.06
CA ALA A 466 22.12 -60.95 -4.96
C ALA A 466 21.41 -60.02 -3.97
N ALA A 467 22.01 -59.76 -2.79
CA ALA A 467 21.47 -58.80 -1.82
C ALA A 467 21.34 -57.36 -2.37
N VAL A 468 22.36 -56.90 -3.12
CA VAL A 468 22.30 -55.56 -3.79
C VAL A 468 21.14 -55.49 -4.77
N LEU A 469 20.95 -56.51 -5.63
CA LEU A 469 19.87 -56.54 -6.62
C LEU A 469 18.50 -56.59 -5.97
N VAL A 470 18.34 -57.35 -4.89
CA VAL A 470 17.10 -57.39 -4.09
C VAL A 470 16.82 -56.02 -3.48
N THR A 471 17.84 -55.37 -2.89
CA THR A 471 17.70 -54.03 -2.30
C THR A 471 17.26 -52.99 -3.34
N LEU A 472 17.86 -53.01 -4.52
CA LEU A 472 17.45 -52.11 -5.63
C LEU A 472 16.02 -52.38 -6.09
N ALA A 473 15.61 -53.65 -6.18
CA ALA A 473 14.21 -54.00 -6.53
C ALA A 473 13.21 -53.54 -5.47
N VAL A 474 13.50 -53.76 -4.19
CA VAL A 474 12.68 -53.31 -3.07
C VAL A 474 12.58 -51.79 -3.03
N ALA A 475 13.69 -51.06 -3.22
CA ALA A 475 13.70 -49.61 -3.30
C ALA A 475 12.84 -49.08 -4.44
N THR A 476 12.91 -49.72 -5.61
CA THR A 476 12.06 -49.35 -6.78
C THR A 476 10.57 -49.58 -6.49
N ILE A 477 10.20 -50.69 -5.88
CA ILE A 477 8.80 -51.01 -5.48
C ILE A 477 8.30 -50.02 -4.43
N ALA A 478 9.11 -49.73 -3.38
CA ALA A 478 8.74 -48.78 -2.33
C ALA A 478 8.57 -47.36 -2.89
N SER A 479 9.48 -46.95 -3.79
CA SER A 479 9.36 -45.68 -4.52
C SER A 479 8.02 -45.57 -5.24
N LEU A 480 7.68 -46.57 -6.04
CA LEU A 480 6.48 -46.59 -6.87
C LEU A 480 5.20 -46.68 -6.03
N GLY A 481 5.15 -47.53 -5.01
CA GLY A 481 3.93 -47.84 -4.25
C GLY A 481 3.66 -46.90 -3.06
N ILE A 482 4.68 -46.29 -2.48
CA ILE A 482 4.56 -45.52 -1.24
C ILE A 482 4.98 -44.07 -1.44
N ILE A 483 6.22 -43.84 -1.92
CA ILE A 483 6.80 -42.49 -1.92
C ILE A 483 6.23 -41.62 -3.04
N GLU A 484 6.09 -42.14 -4.24
CA GLU A 484 5.55 -41.42 -5.40
C GLU A 484 4.09 -40.96 -5.17
N PRO A 485 3.16 -41.81 -4.68
CA PRO A 485 1.79 -41.37 -4.36
C PRO A 485 1.77 -40.30 -3.26
N ALA A 486 2.56 -40.48 -2.19
CA ALA A 486 2.61 -39.55 -1.07
C ALA A 486 3.14 -38.18 -1.46
N THR A 487 4.28 -38.11 -2.16
CA THR A 487 4.88 -36.87 -2.63
C THR A 487 4.03 -36.15 -3.68
N THR A 488 3.35 -36.93 -4.53
CA THR A 488 2.42 -36.42 -5.55
C THR A 488 1.18 -35.80 -4.94
N SER A 489 0.57 -36.47 -3.96
CA SER A 489 -0.60 -35.96 -3.25
C SER A 489 -0.26 -34.68 -2.47
N ALA A 490 0.88 -34.66 -1.78
CA ALA A 490 1.37 -33.51 -1.05
C ALA A 490 1.63 -32.30 -1.98
N ALA A 491 2.17 -32.54 -3.19
CA ALA A 491 2.42 -31.51 -4.19
C ALA A 491 1.16 -31.04 -4.96
N GLY A 492 -0.02 -31.60 -4.66
CA GLY A 492 -1.28 -31.26 -5.36
C GLY A 492 -1.32 -31.68 -6.82
N LEU A 493 -0.49 -32.70 -7.19
CA LEU A 493 -0.39 -33.21 -8.56
C LEU A 493 -1.23 -34.48 -8.80
N SER A 494 -2.05 -34.89 -7.82
CA SER A 494 -3.01 -35.96 -7.97
C SER A 494 -4.16 -35.50 -8.85
N ASP A 495 -4.62 -36.34 -9.78
CA ASP A 495 -5.82 -36.10 -10.55
C ASP A 495 -7.00 -35.91 -9.59
N ARG A 496 -7.60 -34.71 -9.54
CA ARG A 496 -8.95 -34.56 -9.04
C ARG A 496 -9.87 -35.24 -10.04
N GLN A 497 -10.24 -36.47 -9.73
CA GLN A 497 -11.39 -37.08 -10.37
C GLN A 497 -12.61 -36.20 -10.07
N ASN A 498 -13.10 -35.51 -11.06
CA ASN A 498 -14.49 -35.19 -11.32
C ASN A 498 -14.71 -35.23 -12.82
#